data_27db8c5109c42bce596c5e40119b3616
#
_entry.id   27db8c5109c42bce596c5e40119b3616
#
_cell.length_a   1.000
_cell.length_b   1.000
_cell.length_c   1.000
_cell.angle_alpha   90.00
_cell.angle_beta   90.00
_cell.angle_gamma   90.00
#
_symmetry.space_group_name_H-M   'P 1'
#
loop_
_entity.id
_entity.type
_entity.pdbx_description
1 polymer ?
#
loop_
_entity_poly.entity_id
_entity_poly.type
_entity_poly.pdbx_seq_one_letter_code
_entity_poly.pdbx_strand_id
1 'polypeptide(L)'
;MNITEKISRLVPGITVAETGDQVVTVPVESFRQVAEALRNDKDEPMDFLRDIVGMDWQEGGLGALYYLESSKTYNRIVLKTSTTDRENPFLPSVCDLWKTAEIKEREVFDFFGIRFLNNPDMRRLFLREDWIGYPLRKDYDMNSNPLNMENEENADITEEYYLNPDGTIADKKNIVSLKGETISKVDPICGYIHRGIEKLNESLTYPQTLALTDRLDYLSAHQNRHALCMCIEKAAGIEISERAQYIRTIMDELQRIDSHLLFYSCLVMDMGGLTPFFYGFREREMILDIFEETTGGRLIQNYNMIGGIQADLHPAFQRKVKEFIKHLRSVIKDYHDIFTGNVIATTRLKGVGLLSREDAISLGVTGGSGRASGWANDVRKHHPYAVYDKVDFKEILYTEGDSFARYMVRMDEIMESCHIIEQLIDNIPAGEFRVKTKPIIKIPEGNYSAAVESSRGEFGVMLESHGDKTPYRLHYRSTGLPLVHALDTVCKDNKIADLIAIGGTMDYVIPDIDR
;
A
#
# COMPACT_ATOMS: atom_id res chain seq x y z
N MET A 1 -2.87 28.85 2.41
CA MET A 1 -1.52 29.36 2.79
C MET A 1 -0.53 28.45 2.11
N ASN A 2 0.45 29.01 1.41
CA ASN A 2 1.50 28.21 0.76
C ASN A 2 2.28 27.45 1.85
N ILE A 3 2.73 26.21 1.55
CA ILE A 3 3.44 25.35 2.50
C ILE A 3 4.74 26.01 3.00
N THR A 4 5.45 26.74 2.13
CA THR A 4 6.65 27.47 2.48
C THR A 4 6.37 28.58 3.50
N GLU A 5 5.25 29.31 3.35
CA GLU A 5 4.79 30.31 4.32
C GLU A 5 4.38 29.64 5.65
N LYS A 6 3.74 28.47 5.58
CA LYS A 6 3.39 27.68 6.76
C LYS A 6 4.63 27.28 7.55
N ILE A 7 5.64 26.72 6.89
CA ILE A 7 6.91 26.33 7.53
C ILE A 7 7.62 27.56 8.14
N SER A 8 7.71 28.65 7.39
CA SER A 8 8.36 29.90 7.89
C SER A 8 7.64 30.47 9.11
N ARG A 9 6.32 30.32 9.20
CA ARG A 9 5.52 30.71 10.38
C ARG A 9 5.79 29.80 11.58
N LEU A 10 5.82 28.49 11.35
CA LEU A 10 5.98 27.48 12.41
C LEU A 10 7.42 27.44 12.94
N VAL A 11 8.39 27.65 12.05
CA VAL A 11 9.82 27.58 12.37
C VAL A 11 10.53 28.80 11.78
N PRO A 12 10.49 29.96 12.48
CA PRO A 12 11.13 31.18 12.00
C PRO A 12 12.65 31.01 11.82
N GLY A 13 13.18 31.54 10.73
CA GLY A 13 14.61 31.53 10.43
C GLY A 13 15.09 30.34 9.59
N ILE A 14 14.22 29.40 9.23
CA ILE A 14 14.54 28.31 8.31
C ILE A 14 14.19 28.73 6.88
N THR A 15 15.16 28.60 5.97
CA THR A 15 14.95 28.79 4.55
C THR A 15 14.63 27.45 3.91
N VAL A 16 13.47 27.34 3.28
CA VAL A 16 13.04 26.16 2.50
C VAL A 16 12.84 26.58 1.06
N ALA A 17 13.11 25.66 0.13
CA ALA A 17 12.89 25.88 -1.29
C ALA A 17 11.76 24.96 -1.77
N GLU A 18 10.79 25.53 -2.48
CA GLU A 18 9.73 24.76 -3.14
C GLU A 18 10.19 24.37 -4.55
N THR A 19 10.12 23.09 -4.87
CA THR A 19 10.49 22.54 -6.17
C THR A 19 9.35 21.70 -6.72
N GLY A 20 8.79 22.12 -7.85
CA GLY A 20 7.68 21.39 -8.50
C GLY A 20 6.37 21.37 -7.69
N ASP A 21 5.54 20.36 -7.94
CA ASP A 21 4.23 20.22 -7.29
C ASP A 21 4.38 19.89 -5.79
N GLN A 22 4.40 20.92 -4.93
CA GLN A 22 4.32 20.80 -3.47
C GLN A 22 5.49 20.06 -2.79
N VAL A 23 6.65 19.94 -3.45
CA VAL A 23 7.87 19.38 -2.82
C VAL A 23 8.66 20.50 -2.17
N VAL A 24 8.85 20.42 -0.87
CA VAL A 24 9.62 21.40 -0.09
C VAL A 24 10.95 20.79 0.34
N THR A 25 12.05 21.37 -0.13
CA THR A 25 13.39 20.96 0.27
C THR A 25 13.76 21.61 1.61
N VAL A 26 14.10 20.78 2.58
CA VAL A 26 14.49 21.18 3.94
C VAL A 26 15.93 20.72 4.20
N PRO A 27 16.84 21.59 4.65
CA PRO A 27 18.18 21.18 5.05
C PRO A 27 18.15 20.10 6.15
N VAL A 28 19.11 19.17 6.12
CA VAL A 28 19.16 18.03 7.06
C VAL A 28 19.19 18.52 8.51
N GLU A 29 19.94 19.58 8.80
CA GLU A 29 20.12 20.15 10.14
C GLU A 29 18.79 20.67 10.74
N SER A 30 17.90 21.14 9.87
CA SER A 30 16.62 21.72 10.24
C SER A 30 15.44 20.76 10.07
N PHE A 31 15.68 19.61 9.44
CA PHE A 31 14.60 18.70 9.02
C PHE A 31 13.77 18.24 10.21
N ARG A 32 14.42 17.80 11.29
CA ARG A 32 13.74 17.32 12.49
C ARG A 32 12.83 18.38 13.12
N GLN A 33 13.32 19.63 13.19
CA GLN A 33 12.54 20.73 13.76
C GLN A 33 11.31 21.08 12.91
N VAL A 34 11.45 21.05 11.59
CA VAL A 34 10.34 21.26 10.64
C VAL A 34 9.31 20.14 10.75
N ALA A 35 9.75 18.88 10.77
CA ALA A 35 8.90 17.71 10.90
C ALA A 35 8.07 17.75 12.17
N GLU A 36 8.69 18.05 13.32
CA GLU A 36 8.02 18.16 14.60
C GLU A 36 6.99 19.32 14.63
N ALA A 37 7.35 20.47 14.06
CA ALA A 37 6.47 21.63 14.00
C ALA A 37 5.24 21.35 13.13
N LEU A 38 5.40 20.69 12.00
CA LEU A 38 4.29 20.29 11.12
C LEU A 38 3.41 19.22 11.76
N ARG A 39 4.01 18.23 12.43
CA ARG A 39 3.28 17.17 13.15
C ARG A 39 2.39 17.73 14.25
N ASN A 40 2.88 18.76 14.95
CA ASN A 40 2.23 19.34 16.12
C ASN A 40 1.44 20.62 15.82
N ASP A 41 1.25 20.98 14.55
CA ASP A 41 0.42 22.14 14.17
C ASP A 41 -1.03 21.92 14.64
N LYS A 42 -1.56 22.86 15.44
CA LYS A 42 -2.90 22.76 16.03
C LYS A 42 -4.02 22.88 15.00
N ASP A 43 -3.81 23.67 13.97
CA ASP A 43 -4.81 23.96 12.95
C ASP A 43 -4.89 22.82 11.92
N GLU A 44 -3.72 22.35 11.50
CA GLU A 44 -3.57 21.36 10.45
C GLU A 44 -2.36 20.45 10.73
N PRO A 45 -2.49 19.51 11.69
CA PRO A 45 -1.42 18.59 12.01
C PRO A 45 -1.13 17.67 10.83
N MET A 46 0.15 17.56 10.43
CA MET A 46 0.59 16.54 9.49
C MET A 46 0.85 15.24 10.24
N ASP A 47 -0.22 14.61 10.70
CA ASP A 47 -0.19 13.49 11.64
C ASP A 47 -0.14 12.12 10.98
N PHE A 48 -0.37 12.05 9.67
CA PHE A 48 -0.25 10.85 8.87
C PHE A 48 0.99 10.91 7.95
N LEU A 49 1.99 10.10 8.25
CA LEU A 49 3.11 9.83 7.36
C LEU A 49 2.70 8.71 6.40
N ARG A 50 2.41 9.08 5.15
CA ARG A 50 1.97 8.16 4.12
C ARG A 50 3.09 7.23 3.66
N ASP A 51 4.28 7.81 3.40
CA ASP A 51 5.45 7.03 2.98
C ASP A 51 6.76 7.81 3.15
N ILE A 52 7.88 7.07 3.15
CA ILE A 52 9.24 7.60 3.04
C ILE A 52 9.91 6.92 1.83
N VAL A 53 10.27 7.70 0.83
CA VAL A 53 10.88 7.20 -0.41
C VAL A 53 12.35 7.56 -0.44
N GLY A 54 13.22 6.55 -0.32
CA GLY A 54 14.66 6.72 -0.47
C GLY A 54 15.05 7.08 -1.91
N MET A 55 16.01 7.98 -2.05
CA MET A 55 16.44 8.54 -3.34
C MET A 55 17.96 8.64 -3.43
N ASP A 56 18.47 8.35 -4.60
CA ASP A 56 19.84 8.64 -5.01
C ASP A 56 19.83 9.64 -6.18
N TRP A 57 20.13 10.89 -5.89
CA TRP A 57 20.24 11.96 -6.90
C TRP A 57 21.66 12.12 -7.44
N GLN A 58 22.51 11.09 -7.30
CA GLN A 58 23.91 11.08 -7.73
C GLN A 58 24.70 12.26 -7.13
N GLU A 59 25.09 13.25 -7.94
CA GLU A 59 25.78 14.46 -7.46
C GLU A 59 24.94 15.28 -6.47
N GLY A 60 23.60 15.19 -6.56
CA GLY A 60 22.65 15.78 -5.60
C GLY A 60 22.59 15.08 -4.25
N GLY A 61 23.34 13.99 -4.06
CA GLY A 61 23.44 13.25 -2.82
C GLY A 61 22.42 12.15 -2.64
N LEU A 62 22.43 11.57 -1.45
CA LEU A 62 21.48 10.56 -0.99
C LEU A 62 20.46 11.20 -0.03
N GLY A 63 19.21 10.78 -0.09
CA GLY A 63 18.19 11.35 0.80
C GLY A 63 16.84 10.68 0.71
N ALA A 64 15.81 11.36 1.19
CA ALA A 64 14.47 10.82 1.19
C ALA A 64 13.41 11.90 0.94
N LEU A 65 12.27 11.45 0.38
CA LEU A 65 11.04 12.18 0.25
C LEU A 65 10.05 11.65 1.30
N TYR A 66 9.49 12.55 2.10
CA TYR A 66 8.50 12.23 3.12
C TYR A 66 7.13 12.72 2.66
N TYR A 67 6.22 11.82 2.42
CA TYR A 67 4.85 12.10 2.00
C TYR A 67 3.97 12.21 3.24
N LEU A 68 3.51 13.40 3.54
CA LEU A 68 2.70 13.71 4.72
C LEU A 68 1.28 14.09 4.33
N GLU A 69 0.32 13.76 5.19
CA GLU A 69 -1.07 14.16 5.06
C GLU A 69 -1.64 14.53 6.43
N SER A 70 -2.55 15.47 6.45
CA SER A 70 -3.34 15.78 7.65
C SER A 70 -4.58 14.90 7.71
N SER A 71 -4.73 14.11 8.77
CA SER A 71 -5.96 13.32 9.00
C SER A 71 -7.21 14.18 9.25
N LYS A 72 -7.03 15.49 9.43
CA LYS A 72 -8.10 16.46 9.70
C LYS A 72 -8.57 17.20 8.45
N THR A 73 -7.65 17.60 7.59
CA THR A 73 -7.93 18.43 6.39
C THR A 73 -7.69 17.70 5.08
N TYR A 74 -7.05 16.53 5.13
CA TYR A 74 -6.62 15.72 3.99
C TYR A 74 -5.64 16.43 3.04
N ASN A 75 -5.07 17.56 3.47
CA ASN A 75 -4.03 18.24 2.71
C ASN A 75 -2.74 17.42 2.72
N ARG A 76 -2.07 17.36 1.57
CA ARG A 76 -0.86 16.59 1.33
C ARG A 76 0.33 17.50 1.09
N ILE A 77 1.48 17.13 1.63
CA ILE A 77 2.75 17.81 1.38
C ILE A 77 3.86 16.78 1.22
N VAL A 78 4.93 17.16 0.52
CA VAL A 78 6.13 16.35 0.39
C VAL A 78 7.33 17.13 0.89
N LEU A 79 8.03 16.58 1.87
CA LEU A 79 9.30 17.13 2.33
C LEU A 79 10.45 16.35 1.71
N LYS A 80 11.43 17.05 1.17
CA LYS A 80 12.67 16.51 0.63
C LYS A 80 13.81 16.88 1.55
N THR A 81 14.67 15.91 1.89
CA THR A 81 15.94 16.17 2.56
C THR A 81 17.02 15.24 2.01
N SER A 82 18.27 15.71 1.94
CA SER A 82 19.39 14.95 1.40
C SER A 82 20.71 15.33 2.04
N THR A 83 21.66 14.38 2.02
CA THR A 83 23.06 14.58 2.41
C THR A 83 23.98 14.34 1.21
N THR A 84 25.05 15.09 1.11
CA THR A 84 26.09 14.89 0.08
C THR A 84 27.12 13.84 0.48
N ASP A 85 27.14 13.41 1.74
CA ASP A 85 28.01 12.32 2.19
C ASP A 85 27.46 10.99 1.69
N ARG A 86 28.12 10.42 0.68
CA ARG A 86 27.75 9.13 0.10
C ARG A 86 28.38 7.93 0.80
N GLU A 87 29.46 8.14 1.56
CA GLU A 87 30.15 7.07 2.28
C GLU A 87 29.43 6.75 3.59
N ASN A 88 29.05 7.79 4.34
CA ASN A 88 28.33 7.66 5.60
C ASN A 88 27.08 8.55 5.62
N PRO A 89 26.06 8.23 4.82
CA PRO A 89 24.87 9.06 4.74
C PRO A 89 23.99 8.91 5.99
N PHE A 90 23.69 10.05 6.63
CA PHE A 90 22.83 10.11 7.80
C PHE A 90 21.68 11.08 7.60
N LEU A 91 20.50 10.71 8.10
CA LEU A 91 19.35 11.59 8.26
C LEU A 91 18.82 11.46 9.71
N PRO A 92 18.15 12.50 10.24
CA PRO A 92 17.48 12.37 11.53
C PRO A 92 16.26 11.47 11.41
N SER A 93 16.07 10.55 12.35
CA SER A 93 14.86 9.73 12.44
C SER A 93 13.66 10.55 12.87
N VAL A 94 12.47 10.14 12.42
CA VAL A 94 11.17 10.68 12.80
C VAL A 94 10.22 9.62 13.36
N CYS A 95 10.76 8.45 13.76
CA CYS A 95 9.96 7.32 14.24
C CYS A 95 9.20 7.60 15.55
N ASP A 96 9.66 8.54 16.37
CA ASP A 96 8.95 9.02 17.55
C ASP A 96 7.81 10.01 17.24
N LEU A 97 7.82 10.63 16.05
CA LEU A 97 6.73 11.46 15.55
C LEU A 97 5.66 10.61 14.84
N TRP A 98 6.08 9.64 14.06
CA TRP A 98 5.22 8.70 13.32
C TRP A 98 5.77 7.28 13.45
N LYS A 99 5.03 6.40 14.09
CA LYS A 99 5.47 5.01 14.31
C LYS A 99 5.79 4.27 13.00
N THR A 100 5.06 4.55 11.91
CA THR A 100 5.33 3.96 10.60
C THR A 100 6.72 4.28 10.06
N ALA A 101 7.36 5.36 10.53
CA ALA A 101 8.71 5.72 10.11
C ALA A 101 9.74 4.67 10.53
N GLU A 102 9.53 3.96 11.63
CA GLU A 102 10.46 2.92 12.10
C GLU A 102 10.75 1.90 11.00
N ILE A 103 9.71 1.32 10.40
CA ILE A 103 9.86 0.32 9.35
C ILE A 103 10.22 0.94 7.98
N LYS A 104 9.72 2.15 7.69
CA LYS A 104 10.03 2.85 6.44
C LYS A 104 11.47 3.35 6.35
N GLU A 105 12.03 3.81 7.45
CA GLU A 105 13.44 4.17 7.54
C GLU A 105 14.35 2.95 7.38
N ARG A 106 13.94 1.77 7.89
CA ARG A 106 14.64 0.50 7.65
C ARG A 106 14.62 0.13 6.16
N GLU A 107 13.50 0.32 5.47
CA GLU A 107 13.40 0.11 4.01
C GLU A 107 14.39 1.01 3.25
N VAL A 108 14.45 2.30 3.60
CA VAL A 108 15.40 3.24 2.99
C VAL A 108 16.85 2.87 3.31
N PHE A 109 17.13 2.47 4.55
CA PHE A 109 18.46 1.97 4.92
C PHE A 109 18.83 0.73 4.10
N ASP A 110 17.92 -0.23 3.99
CA ASP A 110 18.18 -1.51 3.33
C ASP A 110 18.56 -1.34 1.85
N PHE A 111 17.92 -0.40 1.15
CA PHE A 111 18.13 -0.20 -0.28
C PHE A 111 19.13 0.90 -0.65
N PHE A 112 19.34 1.89 0.23
CA PHE A 112 20.20 3.04 -0.06
C PHE A 112 21.38 3.23 0.92
N GLY A 113 21.38 2.51 2.05
CA GLY A 113 22.40 2.65 3.08
C GLY A 113 22.36 3.95 3.87
N ILE A 114 21.23 4.66 3.82
CA ILE A 114 21.03 5.87 4.61
C ILE A 114 20.67 5.47 6.04
N ARG A 115 21.50 5.84 7.01
CA ARG A 115 21.25 5.57 8.42
C ARG A 115 20.40 6.68 9.03
N PHE A 116 19.44 6.29 9.86
CA PHE A 116 18.56 7.22 10.56
C PHE A 116 18.95 7.32 12.03
N LEU A 117 19.45 8.49 12.42
CA LEU A 117 19.89 8.74 13.80
C LEU A 117 18.69 8.66 14.76
N ASN A 118 18.80 7.85 15.81
CA ASN A 118 17.79 7.58 16.83
C ASN A 118 16.63 6.68 16.37
N ASN A 119 16.69 6.02 15.21
CA ASN A 119 15.82 4.90 14.94
C ASN A 119 16.25 3.71 15.82
N PRO A 120 15.33 3.05 16.56
CA PRO A 120 15.69 1.99 17.49
C PRO A 120 16.09 0.67 16.81
N ASP A 121 15.70 0.48 15.54
CA ASP A 121 15.97 -0.74 14.77
C ASP A 121 16.44 -0.41 13.35
N MET A 122 17.74 -0.52 13.11
CA MET A 122 18.36 -0.26 11.81
C MET A 122 18.87 -1.56 11.14
N ARG A 123 18.24 -2.70 11.43
CA ARG A 123 18.49 -3.96 10.69
C ARG A 123 17.92 -3.87 9.27
N ARG A 124 18.46 -4.67 8.36
CA ARG A 124 17.86 -4.85 7.03
C ARG A 124 16.41 -5.32 7.15
N LEU A 125 15.59 -5.01 6.17
CA LEU A 125 14.16 -5.33 6.17
C LEU A 125 13.81 -6.45 5.20
N PHE A 126 14.25 -6.35 3.96
CA PHE A 126 13.92 -7.25 2.85
C PHE A 126 15.12 -8.08 2.38
N LEU A 127 16.30 -7.48 2.41
CA LEU A 127 17.52 -8.16 1.98
C LEU A 127 18.11 -8.99 3.14
N ARG A 128 18.84 -10.04 2.79
CA ARG A 128 19.58 -10.84 3.76
C ARG A 128 20.61 -9.96 4.48
N GLU A 129 20.92 -10.27 5.73
CA GLU A 129 21.89 -9.51 6.52
C GLU A 129 23.31 -9.53 5.92
N ASP A 130 23.66 -10.61 5.19
CA ASP A 130 24.93 -10.78 4.50
C ASP A 130 24.95 -10.15 3.09
N TRP A 131 23.87 -9.49 2.65
CA TRP A 131 23.84 -8.82 1.37
C TRP A 131 24.85 -7.67 1.30
N ILE A 132 25.66 -7.63 0.23
CA ILE A 132 26.71 -6.63 0.04
C ILE A 132 26.19 -5.46 -0.76
N GLY A 133 26.30 -4.25 -0.18
CA GLY A 133 25.91 -3.00 -0.82
C GLY A 133 24.40 -2.67 -0.72
N TYR A 134 23.95 -1.75 -1.57
CA TYR A 134 22.63 -1.13 -1.53
C TYR A 134 22.05 -1.04 -2.94
N PRO A 135 21.12 -1.94 -3.32
CA PRO A 135 20.79 -2.17 -4.74
C PRO A 135 20.07 -1.02 -5.44
N LEU A 136 19.42 -0.11 -4.73
CA LEU A 136 18.74 1.04 -5.37
C LEU A 136 19.63 2.26 -5.53
N ARG A 137 20.89 2.23 -5.06
CA ARG A 137 21.87 3.24 -5.45
C ARG A 137 22.16 3.15 -6.94
N LYS A 138 22.42 4.28 -7.56
CA LYS A 138 22.70 4.37 -9.02
C LYS A 138 24.10 3.86 -9.40
N ASP A 139 25.01 3.84 -8.45
CA ASP A 139 26.38 3.32 -8.57
C ASP A 139 26.51 1.83 -8.20
N TYR A 140 25.41 1.17 -7.83
CA TYR A 140 25.41 -0.25 -7.46
C TYR A 140 25.47 -1.16 -8.71
N ASP A 141 26.49 -2.03 -8.75
CA ASP A 141 26.60 -3.07 -9.79
C ASP A 141 26.07 -4.42 -9.28
N MET A 142 24.94 -4.85 -9.83
CA MET A 142 24.31 -6.14 -9.51
C MET A 142 25.23 -7.34 -9.81
N ASN A 143 26.13 -7.22 -10.77
CA ASN A 143 27.04 -8.32 -11.16
C ASN A 143 28.23 -8.46 -10.21
N SER A 144 28.53 -7.45 -9.42
CA SER A 144 29.63 -7.47 -8.44
C SER A 144 29.28 -8.13 -7.13
N ASN A 145 28.00 -8.47 -6.89
CA ASN A 145 27.57 -9.12 -5.66
C ASN A 145 27.90 -10.63 -5.68
N PRO A 146 28.77 -11.14 -4.79
CA PRO A 146 29.14 -12.56 -4.74
C PRO A 146 27.94 -13.49 -4.55
N LEU A 147 26.88 -13.05 -3.84
CA LEU A 147 25.67 -13.83 -3.62
C LEU A 147 24.88 -14.10 -4.92
N ASN A 148 25.08 -13.28 -5.97
CA ASN A 148 24.48 -13.50 -7.27
C ASN A 148 25.26 -14.53 -8.13
N MET A 149 26.47 -14.89 -7.71
CA MET A 149 27.37 -15.79 -8.45
C MET A 149 27.41 -17.21 -7.86
N GLU A 150 26.92 -17.43 -6.66
CA GLU A 150 26.79 -18.77 -6.10
C GLU A 150 25.56 -19.46 -6.67
N ASN A 151 25.81 -20.51 -7.44
CA ASN A 151 24.79 -21.36 -8.04
C ASN A 151 23.84 -21.90 -6.97
N GLU A 152 22.57 -22.02 -7.31
CA GLU A 152 21.47 -22.59 -6.52
C GLU A 152 21.75 -23.99 -5.96
N GLU A 153 22.84 -24.65 -6.37
CA GLU A 153 23.21 -26.01 -5.97
C GLU A 153 23.76 -26.17 -4.54
N ASN A 154 24.10 -25.07 -3.86
CA ASN A 154 24.66 -25.11 -2.49
C ASN A 154 23.90 -24.21 -1.49
N ALA A 155 22.66 -23.92 -1.73
CA ALA A 155 21.80 -23.33 -0.71
C ALA A 155 21.42 -24.37 0.35
N ASP A 156 22.40 -24.88 1.08
CA ASP A 156 22.12 -25.42 2.40
C ASP A 156 21.47 -24.25 3.17
N ILE A 157 20.24 -24.47 3.60
CA ILE A 157 19.53 -23.57 4.51
C ILE A 157 20.29 -23.64 5.83
N THR A 158 21.42 -22.94 5.87
CA THR A 158 22.16 -22.72 7.11
C THR A 158 21.28 -21.82 7.96
N GLU A 159 21.14 -22.17 9.22
CA GLU A 159 20.39 -21.43 10.23
C GLU A 159 20.67 -19.92 10.09
N GLU A 160 19.63 -19.11 9.91
CA GLU A 160 19.75 -17.66 9.83
C GLU A 160 20.32 -17.13 11.16
N TYR A 161 21.53 -16.62 11.12
CA TYR A 161 22.16 -15.94 12.26
C TYR A 161 21.97 -14.43 12.09
N TYR A 162 21.36 -13.80 13.07
CA TYR A 162 21.34 -12.35 13.17
C TYR A 162 22.66 -11.87 13.79
N LEU A 163 23.25 -10.84 13.21
CA LEU A 163 24.45 -10.22 13.76
C LEU A 163 24.08 -8.97 14.57
N ASN A 164 24.67 -8.83 15.73
CA ASN A 164 24.67 -7.58 16.47
C ASN A 164 25.49 -6.52 15.71
N PRO A 165 25.31 -5.22 16.00
CA PRO A 165 26.10 -4.15 15.36
C PRO A 165 27.63 -4.28 15.54
N ASP A 166 28.09 -5.07 16.51
CA ASP A 166 29.51 -5.37 16.78
C ASP A 166 30.04 -6.62 16.03
N GLY A 167 29.18 -7.24 15.18
CA GLY A 167 29.53 -8.43 14.40
C GLY A 167 29.42 -9.76 15.18
N THR A 168 28.94 -9.76 16.41
CA THR A 168 28.64 -10.98 17.15
C THR A 168 27.32 -11.59 16.73
N ILE A 169 27.18 -12.92 16.82
CA ILE A 169 25.92 -13.61 16.54
C ILE A 169 24.89 -13.20 17.60
N ALA A 170 23.79 -12.56 17.15
CA ALA A 170 22.66 -12.27 18.02
C ALA A 170 21.93 -13.57 18.39
N ASP A 171 21.35 -13.60 19.58
CA ASP A 171 20.44 -14.69 19.94
C ASP A 171 19.33 -14.83 18.90
N LYS A 172 18.95 -16.09 18.58
CA LYS A 172 17.81 -16.38 17.67
C LYS A 172 16.63 -15.49 18.05
N LYS A 173 16.22 -14.56 17.18
CA LYS A 173 15.05 -13.75 17.43
C LYS A 173 13.80 -14.62 17.39
N ASN A 174 13.09 -14.64 18.48
CA ASN A 174 11.75 -15.21 18.50
C ASN A 174 10.83 -14.27 17.71
N ILE A 175 10.28 -14.74 16.59
CA ILE A 175 9.26 -14.02 15.80
C ILE A 175 8.08 -13.63 16.70
N VAL A 176 7.76 -14.50 17.66
CA VAL A 176 6.74 -14.23 18.69
C VAL A 176 7.34 -14.53 20.06
N SER A 177 7.39 -13.52 20.91
CA SER A 177 7.81 -13.66 22.31
C SER A 177 6.58 -13.80 23.20
N LEU A 178 6.61 -14.80 24.08
CA LEU A 178 5.47 -15.16 24.95
C LEU A 178 5.80 -15.02 26.43
N LYS A 179 4.78 -14.65 27.22
CA LYS A 179 4.74 -14.81 28.69
C LYS A 179 3.59 -15.76 29.03
N GLY A 180 3.91 -17.05 29.21
CA GLY A 180 2.90 -18.12 29.22
C GLY A 180 2.23 -18.24 27.84
N GLU A 181 0.92 -18.08 27.77
CA GLU A 181 0.16 -18.07 26.49
C GLU A 181 -0.05 -16.66 25.91
N THR A 182 0.41 -15.63 26.61
CA THR A 182 0.20 -14.23 26.22
C THR A 182 1.36 -13.71 25.39
N ILE A 183 1.05 -13.07 24.27
CA ILE A 183 2.01 -12.45 23.36
C ILE A 183 2.58 -11.18 24.02
N SER A 184 3.91 -11.10 24.13
CA SER A 184 4.59 -9.89 24.62
C SER A 184 5.20 -9.06 23.49
N LYS A 185 5.57 -9.70 22.37
CA LYS A 185 6.14 -9.05 21.18
C LYS A 185 5.92 -9.89 19.94
N VAL A 186 5.70 -9.23 18.80
CA VAL A 186 5.75 -9.83 17.46
C VAL A 186 6.78 -9.06 16.62
N ASP A 187 7.72 -9.77 16.01
CA ASP A 187 8.77 -9.21 15.14
C ASP A 187 8.67 -9.88 13.76
N PRO A 188 7.86 -9.32 12.84
CA PRO A 188 7.64 -9.91 11.53
C PRO A 188 8.92 -9.85 10.69
N ILE A 189 9.23 -10.96 10.01
CA ILE A 189 10.35 -11.04 9.07
C ILE A 189 9.77 -10.92 7.65
N CYS A 190 10.22 -9.92 6.91
CA CYS A 190 9.86 -9.66 5.52
C CYS A 190 11.02 -10.02 4.58
N GLY A 191 10.75 -10.14 3.27
CA GLY A 191 11.78 -10.27 2.25
C GLY A 191 11.88 -11.63 1.56
N TYR A 192 11.24 -12.70 2.06
CA TYR A 192 11.33 -14.04 1.48
C TYR A 192 10.88 -14.15 0.02
N ILE A 193 10.01 -13.24 -0.43
CA ILE A 193 9.57 -13.15 -1.83
C ILE A 193 9.89 -11.79 -2.44
N HIS A 194 10.93 -11.11 -1.92
CA HIS A 194 11.42 -9.88 -2.54
C HIS A 194 11.98 -10.15 -3.93
N ARG A 195 11.46 -9.45 -4.94
CA ARG A 195 11.74 -9.67 -6.36
C ARG A 195 12.51 -8.52 -7.01
N GLY A 196 12.84 -7.47 -6.26
CA GLY A 196 13.53 -6.30 -6.75
C GLY A 196 12.74 -5.51 -7.81
N ILE A 197 11.40 -5.49 -7.70
CA ILE A 197 10.50 -4.88 -8.70
C ILE A 197 10.84 -3.42 -8.95
N GLU A 198 11.16 -2.67 -7.91
CA GLU A 198 11.49 -1.24 -8.03
C GLU A 198 12.80 -1.03 -8.80
N LYS A 199 13.80 -1.89 -8.61
CA LYS A 199 15.05 -1.86 -9.39
C LYS A 199 14.83 -2.26 -10.83
N LEU A 200 14.03 -3.30 -11.08
CA LEU A 200 13.69 -3.73 -12.44
C LEU A 200 12.97 -2.61 -13.22
N ASN A 201 12.08 -1.88 -12.57
CA ASN A 201 11.34 -0.78 -13.20
C ASN A 201 12.26 0.32 -13.75
N GLU A 202 13.44 0.55 -13.17
CA GLU A 202 14.39 1.55 -13.67
C GLU A 202 14.92 1.22 -15.09
N SER A 203 14.90 -0.06 -15.46
CA SER A 203 15.34 -0.53 -16.80
C SER A 203 14.19 -0.69 -17.80
N LEU A 204 12.95 -0.67 -17.35
CA LEU A 204 11.75 -0.90 -18.16
C LEU A 204 11.16 0.41 -18.66
N THR A 205 10.59 0.38 -19.87
CA THR A 205 9.77 1.50 -20.35
C THR A 205 8.46 1.59 -19.57
N TYR A 206 7.85 2.77 -19.48
CA TYR A 206 6.61 2.99 -18.73
C TYR A 206 5.50 1.95 -19.06
N PRO A 207 5.24 1.57 -20.32
CA PRO A 207 4.26 0.51 -20.59
C PRO A 207 4.67 -0.88 -20.07
N GLN A 208 5.98 -1.17 -19.99
CA GLN A 208 6.45 -2.46 -19.48
C GLN A 208 6.37 -2.58 -17.96
N THR A 209 6.48 -1.48 -17.22
CA THR A 209 6.34 -1.49 -15.75
C THR A 209 4.97 -1.95 -15.29
N LEU A 210 3.93 -1.78 -16.12
CA LEU A 210 2.57 -2.25 -15.84
C LEU A 210 2.50 -3.75 -15.57
N ALA A 211 3.34 -4.56 -16.22
CA ALA A 211 3.32 -6.01 -16.07
C ALA A 211 3.77 -6.49 -14.68
N LEU A 212 4.58 -5.70 -13.98
CA LEU A 212 5.06 -6.04 -12.63
C LEU A 212 4.06 -5.60 -11.55
N THR A 213 3.36 -4.51 -11.77
CA THR A 213 2.49 -3.87 -10.79
C THR A 213 1.30 -4.73 -10.38
N ASP A 214 0.70 -5.47 -11.32
CA ASP A 214 -0.43 -6.37 -11.08
C ASP A 214 -0.09 -7.49 -10.07
N ARG A 215 1.19 -7.82 -9.92
CA ARG A 215 1.70 -8.93 -9.12
C ARG A 215 2.15 -8.54 -7.72
N LEU A 216 1.95 -7.31 -7.32
CA LEU A 216 2.19 -6.83 -5.95
C LEU A 216 1.08 -7.38 -5.05
N ASP A 217 -0.03 -6.71 -4.92
CA ASP A 217 -1.25 -7.30 -4.36
C ASP A 217 -2.06 -7.93 -5.50
N TYR A 218 -1.91 -9.24 -5.72
CA TYR A 218 -2.59 -9.95 -6.80
C TYR A 218 -4.11 -10.05 -6.61
N LEU A 219 -4.61 -9.77 -5.41
CA LEU A 219 -6.05 -9.70 -5.11
C LEU A 219 -6.64 -8.29 -5.33
N SER A 220 -5.80 -7.34 -5.68
CA SER A 220 -6.15 -5.96 -6.05
C SER A 220 -5.44 -5.54 -7.34
N ALA A 221 -5.15 -6.51 -8.22
CA ALA A 221 -4.33 -6.32 -9.42
C ALA A 221 -4.82 -5.17 -10.30
N HIS A 222 -6.14 -5.07 -10.52
CA HIS A 222 -6.76 -4.01 -11.31
C HIS A 222 -6.54 -2.63 -10.69
N GLN A 223 -6.72 -2.51 -9.37
CA GLN A 223 -6.55 -1.26 -8.63
C GLN A 223 -5.09 -0.80 -8.59
N ASN A 224 -4.14 -1.72 -8.36
CA ASN A 224 -2.70 -1.41 -8.38
C ASN A 224 -2.26 -0.86 -9.74
N ARG A 225 -2.69 -1.52 -10.81
CA ARG A 225 -2.39 -1.09 -12.17
C ARG A 225 -3.10 0.22 -12.52
N HIS A 226 -4.31 0.46 -11.99
CA HIS A 226 -5.00 1.72 -12.14
C HIS A 226 -4.18 2.88 -11.56
N ALA A 227 -3.63 2.73 -10.34
CA ALA A 227 -2.77 3.74 -9.71
C ALA A 227 -1.55 4.10 -10.58
N LEU A 228 -0.88 3.08 -11.14
CA LEU A 228 0.28 3.32 -12.00
C LEU A 228 -0.12 3.99 -13.32
N CYS A 229 -1.21 3.54 -13.96
CA CYS A 229 -1.72 4.20 -15.17
C CYS A 229 -2.06 5.66 -14.91
N MET A 230 -2.77 5.98 -13.82
CA MET A 230 -3.10 7.34 -13.43
C MET A 230 -1.86 8.21 -13.20
N CYS A 231 -0.84 7.67 -12.51
CA CYS A 231 0.41 8.38 -12.28
C CYS A 231 1.12 8.74 -13.59
N ILE A 232 1.23 7.77 -14.51
CA ILE A 232 1.87 7.97 -15.82
C ILE A 232 1.03 8.91 -16.71
N GLU A 233 -0.29 8.75 -16.73
CA GLU A 233 -1.22 9.58 -17.51
C GLU A 233 -1.14 11.04 -17.05
N LYS A 234 -1.18 11.30 -15.74
CA LYS A 234 -1.00 12.63 -15.15
C LYS A 234 0.35 13.23 -15.54
N ALA A 235 1.43 12.44 -15.39
CA ALA A 235 2.79 12.90 -15.68
C ALA A 235 3.03 13.18 -17.17
N ALA A 236 2.40 12.41 -18.06
CA ALA A 236 2.52 12.57 -19.51
C ALA A 236 1.47 13.53 -20.12
N GLY A 237 0.55 14.06 -19.32
CA GLY A 237 -0.55 14.92 -19.78
C GLY A 237 -1.54 14.19 -20.72
N ILE A 238 -1.79 12.90 -20.46
CA ILE A 238 -2.71 12.09 -21.25
C ILE A 238 -4.09 12.09 -20.59
N GLU A 239 -5.05 12.71 -21.23
CA GLU A 239 -6.46 12.68 -20.82
C GLU A 239 -7.13 11.42 -21.36
N ILE A 240 -7.77 10.64 -20.48
CA ILE A 240 -8.50 9.43 -20.84
C ILE A 240 -9.98 9.72 -21.07
N SER A 241 -10.64 8.89 -21.88
CA SER A 241 -12.06 9.04 -22.17
C SER A 241 -12.91 8.81 -20.91
N GLU A 242 -14.06 9.46 -20.84
CA GLU A 242 -15.02 9.27 -19.75
C GLU A 242 -15.50 7.82 -19.70
N ARG A 243 -15.72 7.17 -20.87
CA ARG A 243 -16.04 5.74 -20.95
C ARG A 243 -15.02 4.88 -20.22
N ALA A 244 -13.72 5.11 -20.45
CA ALA A 244 -12.67 4.36 -19.78
C ALA A 244 -12.67 4.57 -18.27
N GLN A 245 -12.94 5.80 -17.80
CA GLN A 245 -13.03 6.09 -16.36
C GLN A 245 -14.19 5.34 -15.70
N TYR A 246 -15.38 5.29 -16.32
CA TYR A 246 -16.53 4.52 -15.83
C TYR A 246 -16.21 3.04 -15.73
N ILE A 247 -15.61 2.47 -16.77
CA ILE A 247 -15.26 1.05 -16.81
C ILE A 247 -14.21 0.72 -15.74
N ARG A 248 -13.15 1.55 -15.62
CA ARG A 248 -12.13 1.36 -14.58
C ARG A 248 -12.76 1.35 -13.18
N THR A 249 -13.67 2.27 -12.89
CA THR A 249 -14.34 2.34 -11.59
C THR A 249 -15.19 1.10 -11.30
N ILE A 250 -15.97 0.63 -12.28
CA ILE A 250 -16.77 -0.58 -12.13
C ILE A 250 -15.88 -1.80 -11.87
N MET A 251 -14.77 -1.92 -12.61
CA MET A 251 -13.83 -3.03 -12.45
C MET A 251 -13.08 -2.95 -11.11
N ASP A 252 -12.74 -1.77 -10.62
CA ASP A 252 -12.14 -1.58 -9.29
C ASP A 252 -13.08 -2.07 -8.18
N GLU A 253 -14.38 -1.75 -8.28
CA GLU A 253 -15.36 -2.17 -7.28
C GLU A 253 -15.70 -3.67 -7.38
N LEU A 254 -15.74 -4.25 -8.59
CA LEU A 254 -15.83 -5.71 -8.74
C LEU A 254 -14.62 -6.42 -8.13
N GLN A 255 -13.41 -5.88 -8.33
CA GLN A 255 -12.19 -6.42 -7.72
C GLN A 255 -12.21 -6.30 -6.19
N ARG A 256 -12.78 -5.22 -5.64
CA ARG A 256 -12.96 -5.06 -4.19
C ARG A 256 -13.89 -6.12 -3.63
N ILE A 257 -15.03 -6.36 -4.27
CA ILE A 257 -15.96 -7.43 -3.88
C ILE A 257 -15.26 -8.80 -3.95
N ASP A 258 -14.55 -9.10 -5.04
CA ASP A 258 -13.78 -10.32 -5.24
C ASP A 258 -12.77 -10.56 -4.11
N SER A 259 -12.02 -9.52 -3.75
CA SER A 259 -11.03 -9.55 -2.68
C SER A 259 -11.66 -9.76 -1.30
N HIS A 260 -12.76 -9.08 -1.00
CA HIS A 260 -13.44 -9.21 0.29
C HIS A 260 -14.17 -10.55 0.45
N LEU A 261 -14.66 -11.16 -0.63
CA LEU A 261 -15.18 -12.52 -0.60
C LEU A 261 -14.09 -13.55 -0.30
N LEU A 262 -12.89 -13.36 -0.87
CA LEU A 262 -11.75 -14.20 -0.53
C LEU A 262 -11.30 -14.00 0.92
N PHE A 263 -11.21 -12.75 1.38
CA PHE A 263 -10.92 -12.42 2.78
C PHE A 263 -11.88 -13.14 3.73
N TYR A 264 -13.20 -13.04 3.49
CA TYR A 264 -14.23 -13.75 4.25
C TYR A 264 -13.93 -15.25 4.29
N SER A 265 -13.72 -15.85 3.13
CA SER A 265 -13.49 -17.29 2.99
C SER A 265 -12.27 -17.75 3.80
N CYS A 266 -11.14 -17.09 3.65
CA CYS A 266 -9.91 -17.45 4.36
C CYS A 266 -10.05 -17.28 5.87
N LEU A 267 -10.60 -16.16 6.33
CA LEU A 267 -10.81 -15.90 7.76
C LEU A 267 -11.69 -16.97 8.39
N VAL A 268 -12.79 -17.32 7.74
CA VAL A 268 -13.73 -18.30 8.26
C VAL A 268 -13.11 -19.70 8.29
N MET A 269 -12.33 -20.06 7.27
CA MET A 269 -11.58 -21.33 7.23
C MET A 269 -10.55 -21.41 8.35
N ASP A 270 -9.77 -20.35 8.58
CA ASP A 270 -8.77 -20.28 9.64
C ASP A 270 -9.39 -20.39 11.05
N MET A 271 -10.66 -20.00 11.16
CA MET A 271 -11.45 -20.17 12.38
C MET A 271 -12.20 -21.52 12.47
N GLY A 272 -11.98 -22.43 11.50
CA GLY A 272 -12.52 -23.79 11.48
C GLY A 272 -13.85 -23.96 10.72
N GLY A 273 -14.32 -22.92 10.01
CA GLY A 273 -15.57 -22.92 9.26
C GLY A 273 -15.39 -23.33 7.79
N LEU A 274 -15.30 -24.62 7.48
CA LEU A 274 -15.04 -25.08 6.11
C LEU A 274 -16.22 -24.81 5.15
N THR A 275 -17.46 -25.01 5.56
CA THR A 275 -18.64 -24.83 4.68
C THR A 275 -18.80 -23.38 4.21
N PRO A 276 -18.76 -22.35 5.08
CA PRO A 276 -18.87 -20.97 4.63
C PRO A 276 -17.68 -20.49 3.80
N PHE A 277 -16.50 -21.13 3.93
CA PHE A 277 -15.38 -20.92 3.00
C PHE A 277 -15.79 -21.13 1.54
N PHE A 278 -16.48 -22.25 1.24
CA PHE A 278 -16.95 -22.53 -0.11
C PHE A 278 -18.00 -21.54 -0.62
N TYR A 279 -18.78 -20.93 0.27
CA TYR A 279 -19.77 -19.93 -0.15
C TYR A 279 -19.07 -18.70 -0.74
N GLY A 280 -18.07 -18.14 -0.07
CA GLY A 280 -17.33 -17.00 -0.61
C GLY A 280 -16.66 -17.30 -1.95
N PHE A 281 -16.09 -18.50 -2.12
CA PHE A 281 -15.51 -18.91 -3.41
C PHE A 281 -16.56 -19.10 -4.51
N ARG A 282 -17.75 -19.55 -4.19
CA ARG A 282 -18.85 -19.71 -5.16
C ARG A 282 -19.25 -18.36 -5.79
N GLU A 283 -19.46 -17.33 -4.98
CA GLU A 283 -19.78 -15.99 -5.49
C GLU A 283 -18.57 -15.34 -6.17
N ARG A 284 -17.38 -15.58 -5.64
CA ARG A 284 -16.13 -15.11 -6.25
C ARG A 284 -15.95 -15.65 -7.67
N GLU A 285 -16.22 -16.93 -7.92
CA GLU A 285 -16.15 -17.52 -9.27
C GLU A 285 -17.02 -16.78 -10.30
N MET A 286 -18.18 -16.27 -9.91
CA MET A 286 -19.04 -15.48 -10.81
C MET A 286 -18.35 -14.19 -11.27
N ILE A 287 -17.56 -13.54 -10.39
CA ILE A 287 -16.78 -12.34 -10.75
C ILE A 287 -15.61 -12.74 -11.67
N LEU A 288 -14.91 -13.82 -11.34
CA LEU A 288 -13.79 -14.30 -12.15
C LEU A 288 -14.22 -14.67 -13.58
N ASP A 289 -15.42 -15.21 -13.78
CA ASP A 289 -16.01 -15.47 -15.10
C ASP A 289 -16.29 -14.15 -15.86
N ILE A 290 -16.75 -13.10 -15.17
CA ILE A 290 -16.94 -11.78 -15.76
C ILE A 290 -15.58 -11.18 -16.18
N PHE A 291 -14.56 -11.32 -15.34
CA PHE A 291 -13.22 -10.86 -15.65
C PHE A 291 -12.63 -11.59 -16.83
N GLU A 292 -12.70 -12.94 -16.86
CA GLU A 292 -12.18 -13.76 -17.95
C GLU A 292 -12.80 -13.39 -19.30
N GLU A 293 -14.13 -13.26 -19.36
CA GLU A 293 -14.83 -12.90 -20.59
C GLU A 293 -14.50 -11.48 -21.08
N THR A 294 -14.22 -10.55 -20.16
CA THR A 294 -14.01 -9.13 -20.51
C THR A 294 -12.53 -8.84 -20.76
N THR A 295 -11.63 -9.45 -20.00
CA THR A 295 -10.21 -9.10 -19.99
C THR A 295 -9.30 -10.22 -20.50
N GLY A 296 -9.78 -11.46 -20.55
CA GLY A 296 -9.00 -12.64 -20.84
C GLY A 296 -8.24 -13.22 -19.64
N GLY A 297 -8.29 -12.57 -18.48
CA GLY A 297 -7.63 -13.00 -17.25
C GLY A 297 -8.59 -13.09 -16.07
N ARG A 298 -8.44 -14.15 -15.27
CA ARG A 298 -9.28 -14.37 -14.08
C ARG A 298 -8.75 -13.59 -12.86
N LEU A 299 -7.44 -13.63 -12.61
CA LEU A 299 -6.78 -13.06 -11.43
C LEU A 299 -5.93 -11.84 -11.79
N ILE A 300 -5.05 -11.97 -12.77
CA ILE A 300 -4.19 -10.90 -13.29
C ILE A 300 -4.77 -10.44 -14.62
N GLN A 301 -5.66 -9.43 -14.56
CA GLN A 301 -6.46 -9.03 -15.71
C GLN A 301 -5.66 -8.30 -16.80
N ASN A 302 -4.58 -7.61 -16.45
CA ASN A 302 -3.79 -6.75 -17.36
C ASN A 302 -4.65 -5.74 -18.15
N TYR A 303 -5.76 -5.29 -17.60
CA TYR A 303 -6.81 -4.59 -18.34
C TYR A 303 -6.60 -3.08 -18.43
N ASN A 304 -6.18 -2.42 -17.35
CA ASN A 304 -5.83 -1.01 -17.38
C ASN A 304 -4.56 -0.80 -18.22
N MET A 305 -4.61 0.12 -19.16
CA MET A 305 -3.51 0.51 -20.03
C MET A 305 -3.35 2.03 -20.01
N ILE A 306 -2.15 2.51 -20.25
CA ILE A 306 -1.93 3.96 -20.40
C ILE A 306 -2.80 4.48 -21.55
N GLY A 307 -3.65 5.45 -21.24
CA GLY A 307 -4.62 6.02 -22.16
C GLY A 307 -6.00 5.36 -22.16
N GLY A 308 -6.28 4.42 -21.24
CA GLY A 308 -7.60 3.79 -21.11
C GLY A 308 -7.55 2.32 -20.70
N ILE A 309 -8.24 1.45 -21.43
CA ILE A 309 -8.34 0.01 -21.17
C ILE A 309 -7.92 -0.80 -22.40
N GLN A 310 -7.61 -2.09 -22.20
CA GLN A 310 -7.07 -2.96 -23.24
C GLN A 310 -8.09 -3.26 -24.34
N ALA A 311 -9.32 -3.55 -23.97
CA ALA A 311 -10.43 -3.89 -24.86
C ALA A 311 -11.74 -3.30 -24.31
N ASP A 312 -12.73 -3.14 -25.17
CA ASP A 312 -14.06 -2.73 -24.73
C ASP A 312 -14.78 -3.86 -23.97
N LEU A 313 -15.87 -3.51 -23.28
CA LEU A 313 -16.66 -4.45 -22.49
C LEU A 313 -17.23 -5.59 -23.36
N HIS A 314 -17.20 -6.79 -22.82
CA HIS A 314 -17.91 -7.92 -23.44
C HIS A 314 -19.42 -7.61 -23.53
N PRO A 315 -20.12 -7.99 -24.62
CA PRO A 315 -21.56 -7.67 -24.81
C PRO A 315 -22.47 -8.15 -23.66
N ALA A 316 -22.10 -9.22 -22.97
CA ALA A 316 -22.86 -9.72 -21.83
C ALA A 316 -22.49 -9.06 -20.49
N PHE A 317 -21.48 -8.20 -20.44
CA PHE A 317 -20.90 -7.65 -19.19
C PHE A 317 -21.97 -7.01 -18.30
N GLN A 318 -22.71 -6.03 -18.79
CA GLN A 318 -23.74 -5.32 -18.02
C GLN A 318 -24.79 -6.28 -17.44
N ARG A 319 -25.26 -7.22 -18.26
CA ARG A 319 -26.25 -8.21 -17.82
C ARG A 319 -25.68 -9.11 -16.71
N LYS A 320 -24.48 -9.66 -16.89
CA LYS A 320 -23.85 -10.55 -15.90
C LYS A 320 -23.54 -9.83 -14.60
N VAL A 321 -23.04 -8.60 -14.64
CA VAL A 321 -22.80 -7.79 -13.43
C VAL A 321 -24.09 -7.56 -12.66
N LYS A 322 -25.19 -7.22 -13.33
CA LYS A 322 -26.50 -7.03 -12.68
C LYS A 322 -27.03 -8.33 -12.08
N GLU A 323 -26.91 -9.44 -12.80
CA GLU A 323 -27.31 -10.76 -12.33
C GLU A 323 -26.49 -11.15 -11.08
N PHE A 324 -25.19 -10.92 -11.10
CA PHE A 324 -24.29 -11.13 -9.97
C PHE A 324 -24.69 -10.29 -8.74
N ILE A 325 -24.86 -8.98 -8.89
CA ILE A 325 -25.24 -8.10 -7.76
C ILE A 325 -26.59 -8.52 -7.17
N LYS A 326 -27.57 -8.83 -8.02
CA LYS A 326 -28.87 -9.33 -7.56
C LYS A 326 -28.73 -10.64 -6.78
N HIS A 327 -27.89 -11.57 -7.27
CA HIS A 327 -27.59 -12.82 -6.57
C HIS A 327 -26.91 -12.55 -5.23
N LEU A 328 -25.85 -11.77 -5.21
CA LEU A 328 -25.08 -11.46 -3.99
C LEU A 328 -25.97 -10.83 -2.90
N ARG A 329 -26.83 -9.88 -3.26
CA ARG A 329 -27.82 -9.29 -2.34
C ARG A 329 -28.79 -10.31 -1.77
N SER A 330 -29.10 -11.38 -2.49
CA SER A 330 -30.00 -12.44 -2.00
C SER A 330 -29.34 -13.41 -1.03
N VAL A 331 -28.01 -13.62 -1.15
CA VAL A 331 -27.28 -14.61 -0.36
C VAL A 331 -26.42 -14.00 0.77
N ILE A 332 -26.19 -12.69 0.78
CA ILE A 332 -25.36 -12.05 1.81
C ILE A 332 -25.86 -12.30 3.23
N LYS A 333 -27.17 -12.47 3.39
CA LYS A 333 -27.76 -12.81 4.68
C LYS A 333 -27.24 -14.15 5.20
N ASP A 334 -27.00 -15.13 4.34
CA ASP A 334 -26.48 -16.43 4.74
C ASP A 334 -25.08 -16.32 5.35
N TYR A 335 -24.25 -15.39 4.84
CA TYR A 335 -22.93 -15.09 5.39
C TYR A 335 -23.03 -14.56 6.83
N HIS A 336 -23.99 -13.67 7.06
CA HIS A 336 -24.22 -13.12 8.39
C HIS A 336 -24.82 -14.17 9.34
N ASP A 337 -25.78 -14.97 8.89
CA ASP A 337 -26.41 -16.00 9.72
C ASP A 337 -25.42 -17.10 10.11
N ILE A 338 -24.52 -17.50 9.21
CA ILE A 338 -23.57 -18.60 9.45
C ILE A 338 -22.37 -18.15 10.28
N PHE A 339 -21.81 -16.95 10.02
CA PHE A 339 -20.56 -16.52 10.64
C PHE A 339 -20.72 -15.30 11.55
N THR A 340 -21.28 -14.20 11.08
CA THR A 340 -21.41 -12.95 11.88
C THR A 340 -22.25 -13.17 13.14
N GLY A 341 -23.31 -13.95 13.03
CA GLY A 341 -24.19 -14.34 14.15
C GLY A 341 -23.66 -15.48 15.00
N ASN A 342 -22.54 -16.10 14.62
CA ASN A 342 -22.01 -17.26 15.32
C ASN A 342 -21.30 -16.84 16.62
N VAL A 343 -21.68 -17.46 17.74
CA VAL A 343 -21.11 -17.16 19.06
C VAL A 343 -19.60 -17.41 19.11
N ILE A 344 -19.11 -18.46 18.45
CA ILE A 344 -17.67 -18.78 18.43
C ILE A 344 -16.93 -17.65 17.68
N ALA A 345 -17.40 -17.25 16.50
CA ALA A 345 -16.80 -16.18 15.71
C ALA A 345 -16.79 -14.86 16.49
N THR A 346 -17.93 -14.46 17.07
CA THR A 346 -18.02 -13.22 17.84
C THR A 346 -17.12 -13.24 19.08
N THR A 347 -17.01 -14.35 19.79
CA THR A 347 -16.15 -14.48 20.99
C THR A 347 -14.66 -14.43 20.61
N ARG A 348 -14.28 -14.96 19.43
CA ARG A 348 -12.90 -14.99 18.95
C ARG A 348 -12.46 -13.67 18.32
N LEU A 349 -13.38 -12.79 17.92
CA LEU A 349 -13.06 -11.55 17.19
C LEU A 349 -13.34 -10.28 18.01
N LYS A 350 -14.39 -10.26 18.84
CA LYS A 350 -14.75 -9.06 19.62
C LYS A 350 -13.78 -8.82 20.77
N GLY A 351 -13.28 -7.58 20.83
CA GLY A 351 -12.29 -7.15 21.84
C GLY A 351 -10.89 -7.74 21.65
N VAL A 352 -10.64 -8.43 20.53
CA VAL A 352 -9.36 -9.07 20.21
C VAL A 352 -8.61 -8.24 19.17
N GLY A 353 -7.31 -8.02 19.39
CA GLY A 353 -6.46 -7.31 18.45
C GLY A 353 -6.84 -5.84 18.30
N LEU A 354 -6.97 -5.13 19.40
CA LEU A 354 -7.38 -3.72 19.42
C LEU A 354 -6.33 -2.81 18.75
N LEU A 355 -6.79 -1.91 17.90
CA LEU A 355 -6.03 -0.84 17.29
C LEU A 355 -6.74 0.48 17.55
N SER A 356 -6.11 1.39 18.28
CA SER A 356 -6.66 2.72 18.49
C SER A 356 -6.63 3.56 17.20
N ARG A 357 -7.48 4.60 17.12
CA ARG A 357 -7.47 5.52 15.98
C ARG A 357 -6.11 6.24 15.86
N GLU A 358 -5.53 6.64 16.97
CA GLU A 358 -4.23 7.30 17.05
C GLU A 358 -3.11 6.38 16.55
N ASP A 359 -3.13 5.12 16.96
CA ASP A 359 -2.16 4.13 16.48
C ASP A 359 -2.36 3.82 15.00
N ALA A 360 -3.59 3.70 14.51
CA ALA A 360 -3.88 3.49 13.10
C ALA A 360 -3.26 4.61 12.24
N ILE A 361 -3.44 5.88 12.63
CA ILE A 361 -2.85 7.05 11.94
C ILE A 361 -1.31 7.00 12.02
N SER A 362 -0.76 6.81 13.22
CA SER A 362 0.69 6.86 13.46
C SER A 362 1.44 5.69 12.78
N LEU A 363 0.83 4.50 12.72
CA LEU A 363 1.35 3.32 12.04
C LEU A 363 1.06 3.33 10.52
N GLY A 364 0.24 4.27 10.03
CA GLY A 364 -0.12 4.36 8.62
C GLY A 364 -1.05 3.23 8.14
N VAL A 365 -1.84 2.64 9.04
CA VAL A 365 -2.78 1.55 8.78
C VAL A 365 -4.04 2.12 8.12
N THR A 366 -4.06 2.19 6.80
CA THR A 366 -5.19 2.67 6.00
C THR A 366 -6.22 1.57 5.69
N GLY A 367 -7.23 1.91 4.89
CA GLY A 367 -8.24 0.97 4.41
C GLY A 367 -9.19 0.47 5.49
N GLY A 368 -9.78 -0.70 5.26
CA GLY A 368 -10.74 -1.30 6.16
C GLY A 368 -10.23 -1.47 7.60
N SER A 369 -8.93 -1.69 7.78
CA SER A 369 -8.33 -1.82 9.12
C SER A 369 -8.26 -0.48 9.86
N GLY A 370 -7.92 0.62 9.18
CA GLY A 370 -7.96 1.97 9.76
C GLY A 370 -9.38 2.46 10.00
N ARG A 371 -10.28 2.20 9.06
CA ARG A 371 -11.71 2.56 9.18
C ARG A 371 -12.42 1.81 10.32
N ALA A 372 -11.97 0.60 10.65
CA ALA A 372 -12.45 -0.13 11.81
C ALA A 372 -12.11 0.54 13.15
N SER A 373 -11.10 1.40 13.17
CA SER A 373 -10.66 2.19 14.32
C SER A 373 -11.24 3.63 14.32
N GLY A 374 -12.21 3.93 13.47
CA GLY A 374 -12.84 5.26 13.38
C GLY A 374 -12.01 6.31 12.63
N TRP A 375 -11.01 5.90 11.87
CA TRP A 375 -10.25 6.81 11.02
C TRP A 375 -10.83 6.85 9.61
N ALA A 376 -11.48 7.95 9.26
CA ALA A 376 -11.94 8.24 7.91
C ALA A 376 -10.73 8.50 7.01
N ASN A 377 -10.44 7.56 6.11
CA ASN A 377 -9.24 7.61 5.25
C ASN A 377 -9.46 7.07 3.83
N ASP A 378 -10.72 6.97 3.40
CA ASP A 378 -11.04 6.44 2.08
C ASP A 378 -10.59 7.41 0.97
N VAL A 379 -9.60 6.98 0.17
CA VAL A 379 -9.05 7.78 -0.94
C VAL A 379 -10.13 8.17 -1.95
N ARG A 380 -11.11 7.29 -2.19
CA ARG A 380 -12.23 7.56 -3.11
C ARG A 380 -13.08 8.75 -2.67
N LYS A 381 -13.16 9.00 -1.34
CA LYS A 381 -13.96 10.07 -0.74
C LYS A 381 -13.19 11.37 -0.57
N HIS A 382 -11.94 11.27 -0.09
CA HIS A 382 -11.15 12.44 0.29
C HIS A 382 -10.24 12.96 -0.84
N HIS A 383 -9.86 12.07 -1.76
CA HIS A 383 -9.06 12.38 -2.97
C HIS A 383 -9.66 11.68 -4.18
N PRO A 384 -10.89 12.03 -4.59
CA PRO A 384 -11.62 11.30 -5.62
C PRO A 384 -10.84 11.26 -6.94
N TYR A 385 -10.87 10.09 -7.56
CA TYR A 385 -10.27 9.81 -8.86
C TYR A 385 -11.29 9.10 -9.77
N ALA A 386 -10.97 8.98 -11.07
CA ALA A 386 -11.85 8.42 -12.08
C ALA A 386 -13.26 9.06 -12.00
N VAL A 387 -14.30 8.33 -11.60
CA VAL A 387 -15.67 8.86 -11.49
C VAL A 387 -16.24 8.74 -10.07
N TYR A 388 -15.39 8.59 -9.05
CA TYR A 388 -15.86 8.51 -7.66
C TYR A 388 -16.50 9.81 -7.15
N ASP A 389 -16.20 10.96 -7.77
CA ASP A 389 -16.86 12.24 -7.50
C ASP A 389 -18.30 12.33 -8.06
N LYS A 390 -18.68 11.39 -8.94
CA LYS A 390 -20.01 11.35 -9.59
C LYS A 390 -20.97 10.34 -8.95
N VAL A 391 -20.50 9.56 -7.97
CA VAL A 391 -21.30 8.54 -7.30
C VAL A 391 -21.54 8.88 -5.84
N ASP A 392 -22.71 8.53 -5.35
CA ASP A 392 -23.02 8.62 -3.93
C ASP A 392 -22.71 7.28 -3.25
N PHE A 393 -21.86 7.33 -2.21
CA PHE A 393 -21.53 6.17 -1.40
C PHE A 393 -21.10 6.60 0.00
N LYS A 394 -21.18 5.67 0.93
CA LYS A 394 -20.80 5.89 2.33
C LYS A 394 -19.40 5.33 2.58
N GLU A 395 -18.58 6.11 3.25
CA GLU A 395 -17.38 5.57 3.87
C GLU A 395 -17.79 4.75 5.09
N ILE A 396 -17.48 3.46 5.07
CA ILE A 396 -17.86 2.54 6.15
C ILE A 396 -16.90 2.71 7.31
N LEU A 397 -17.41 3.09 8.47
CA LEU A 397 -16.63 3.36 9.68
C LEU A 397 -17.18 2.57 10.86
N TYR A 398 -16.28 1.97 11.62
CA TYR A 398 -16.50 1.40 12.94
C TYR A 398 -15.53 2.04 13.92
N THR A 399 -15.78 1.98 15.21
CA THR A 399 -14.97 2.66 16.24
C THR A 399 -14.35 1.71 17.26
N GLU A 400 -14.73 0.45 17.22
CA GLU A 400 -14.29 -0.57 18.17
C GLU A 400 -12.81 -0.94 18.00
N GLY A 401 -12.26 -0.82 16.80
CA GLY A 401 -10.85 -1.09 16.50
C GLY A 401 -10.41 -2.54 16.67
N ASP A 402 -11.32 -3.47 16.88
CA ASP A 402 -11.05 -4.89 17.10
C ASP A 402 -11.12 -5.71 15.80
N SER A 403 -10.82 -6.99 15.90
CA SER A 403 -10.89 -7.92 14.76
C SER A 403 -12.31 -8.05 14.20
N PHE A 404 -13.34 -7.93 15.04
CA PHE A 404 -14.72 -7.99 14.58
C PHE A 404 -15.11 -6.75 13.77
N ALA A 405 -14.70 -5.57 14.20
CA ALA A 405 -14.90 -4.33 13.45
C ALA A 405 -14.20 -4.36 12.09
N ARG A 406 -12.95 -4.86 12.03
CA ARG A 406 -12.22 -5.05 10.76
C ARG A 406 -12.94 -6.01 9.81
N TYR A 407 -13.53 -7.08 10.32
CA TYR A 407 -14.35 -7.99 9.54
C TYR A 407 -15.62 -7.29 9.04
N MET A 408 -16.34 -6.59 9.91
CA MET A 408 -17.60 -5.91 9.55
C MET A 408 -17.43 -4.82 8.51
N VAL A 409 -16.36 -4.01 8.59
CA VAL A 409 -16.05 -2.99 7.56
C VAL A 409 -16.05 -3.63 6.17
N ARG A 410 -15.36 -4.76 5.99
CA ARG A 410 -15.24 -5.41 4.68
C ARG A 410 -16.55 -6.02 4.20
N MET A 411 -17.36 -6.57 5.12
CA MET A 411 -18.69 -7.09 4.77
C MET A 411 -19.63 -5.98 4.30
N ASP A 412 -19.61 -4.83 4.96
CA ASP A 412 -20.42 -3.69 4.56
C ASP A 412 -19.90 -3.01 3.29
N GLU A 413 -18.57 -2.99 3.09
CA GLU A 413 -17.96 -2.49 1.84
C GLU A 413 -18.35 -3.33 0.61
N ILE A 414 -18.59 -4.63 0.75
CA ILE A 414 -19.14 -5.44 -0.34
C ILE A 414 -20.49 -4.85 -0.82
N MET A 415 -21.35 -4.48 0.12
CA MET A 415 -22.67 -3.92 -0.22
C MET A 415 -22.57 -2.49 -0.77
N GLU A 416 -21.63 -1.71 -0.27
CA GLU A 416 -21.39 -0.36 -0.77
C GLU A 416 -20.77 -0.37 -2.18
N SER A 417 -19.86 -1.31 -2.47
CA SER A 417 -19.34 -1.54 -3.82
C SER A 417 -20.45 -1.94 -4.80
N CYS A 418 -21.38 -2.80 -4.38
CA CYS A 418 -22.57 -3.10 -5.18
C CYS A 418 -23.38 -1.83 -5.49
N HIS A 419 -23.56 -0.95 -4.49
CA HIS A 419 -24.30 0.30 -4.65
C HIS A 419 -23.61 1.27 -5.64
N ILE A 420 -22.28 1.38 -5.59
CA ILE A 420 -21.49 2.16 -6.54
C ILE A 420 -21.68 1.61 -7.96
N ILE A 421 -21.54 0.29 -8.15
CA ILE A 421 -21.67 -0.33 -9.47
C ILE A 421 -23.09 -0.13 -10.03
N GLU A 422 -24.13 -0.26 -9.22
CA GLU A 422 -25.53 -0.06 -9.64
C GLU A 422 -25.78 1.34 -10.19
N GLN A 423 -25.11 2.38 -9.69
CA GLN A 423 -25.22 3.76 -10.18
C GLN A 423 -24.52 3.95 -11.54
N LEU A 424 -23.45 3.17 -11.80
CA LEU A 424 -22.61 3.36 -12.98
C LEU A 424 -22.99 2.46 -14.15
N ILE A 425 -23.44 1.22 -13.89
CA ILE A 425 -23.53 0.16 -14.90
C ILE A 425 -24.46 0.47 -16.07
N ASP A 426 -25.53 1.23 -15.84
CA ASP A 426 -26.46 1.65 -16.87
C ASP A 426 -26.11 3.01 -17.49
N ASN A 427 -25.15 3.71 -16.91
CA ASN A 427 -24.78 5.07 -17.29
C ASN A 427 -23.40 5.13 -17.96
N ILE A 428 -22.84 4.01 -18.40
CA ILE A 428 -21.54 3.97 -19.09
C ILE A 428 -21.64 4.77 -20.40
N PRO A 429 -20.88 5.87 -20.58
CA PRO A 429 -20.94 6.67 -21.78
C PRO A 429 -20.56 5.88 -23.04
N ALA A 430 -21.16 6.24 -24.17
CA ALA A 430 -20.69 5.76 -25.47
C ALA A 430 -19.38 6.47 -25.84
N GLY A 431 -18.57 5.86 -26.70
CA GLY A 431 -17.33 6.46 -27.19
C GLY A 431 -16.15 5.51 -27.14
N GLU A 432 -14.98 6.06 -27.36
CA GLU A 432 -13.73 5.31 -27.36
C GLU A 432 -13.36 4.86 -25.93
N PHE A 433 -12.92 3.62 -25.78
CA PHE A 433 -12.45 3.06 -24.52
C PHE A 433 -10.95 3.29 -24.29
N ARG A 434 -10.24 3.79 -25.30
CA ARG A 434 -8.80 4.06 -25.26
C ARG A 434 -8.43 5.19 -26.19
N VAL A 435 -7.61 6.12 -25.71
CA VAL A 435 -6.98 7.15 -26.55
C VAL A 435 -5.69 6.60 -27.16
N LYS A 436 -5.35 7.07 -28.37
CA LYS A 436 -4.13 6.66 -29.05
C LYS A 436 -2.92 7.27 -28.37
N THR A 437 -2.04 6.43 -27.79
CA THR A 437 -0.79 6.83 -27.16
C THR A 437 0.40 6.57 -28.08
N LYS A 438 1.50 7.30 -27.88
CA LYS A 438 2.76 7.02 -28.59
C LYS A 438 3.34 5.68 -28.11
N PRO A 439 3.98 4.89 -28.99
CA PRO A 439 4.63 3.64 -28.61
C PRO A 439 5.73 3.84 -27.54
N ILE A 440 6.41 4.97 -27.59
CA ILE A 440 7.42 5.39 -26.61
C ILE A 440 6.86 6.62 -25.90
N ILE A 441 6.64 6.47 -24.61
CA ILE A 441 6.21 7.56 -23.73
C ILE A 441 7.48 8.11 -23.08
N LYS A 442 7.63 9.44 -23.10
CA LYS A 442 8.62 10.18 -22.33
C LYS A 442 7.89 11.11 -21.38
N ILE A 443 8.21 11.01 -20.13
CA ILE A 443 7.63 11.84 -19.08
C ILE A 443 8.57 13.00 -18.81
N PRO A 444 8.09 14.25 -18.73
CA PRO A 444 8.93 15.40 -18.36
C PRO A 444 9.66 15.18 -17.04
N GLU A 445 10.76 15.88 -16.84
CA GLU A 445 11.47 15.89 -15.56
C GLU A 445 10.54 16.37 -14.43
N GLY A 446 10.52 15.64 -13.33
CA GLY A 446 9.69 15.98 -12.17
C GLY A 446 9.32 14.77 -11.30
N ASN A 447 8.67 15.08 -10.18
CA ASN A 447 8.10 14.12 -9.25
C ASN A 447 6.59 14.06 -9.43
N TYR A 448 6.07 12.86 -9.61
CA TYR A 448 4.66 12.61 -9.83
C TYR A 448 4.16 11.54 -8.85
N SER A 449 2.93 11.65 -8.43
CA SER A 449 2.32 10.63 -7.58
C SER A 449 0.84 10.46 -7.87
N ALA A 450 0.35 9.26 -7.65
CA ALA A 450 -1.06 8.91 -7.64
C ALA A 450 -1.33 7.88 -6.55
N ALA A 451 -2.56 7.85 -6.06
CA ALA A 451 -3.01 6.85 -5.10
C ALA A 451 -4.44 6.44 -5.42
N VAL A 452 -4.76 5.20 -5.09
CA VAL A 452 -6.10 4.62 -5.17
C VAL A 452 -6.47 3.97 -3.84
N GLU A 453 -7.75 3.84 -3.58
CA GLU A 453 -8.24 2.97 -2.52
C GLU A 453 -8.24 1.54 -3.04
N SER A 454 -7.21 0.78 -2.69
CA SER A 454 -7.17 -0.66 -2.94
C SER A 454 -8.10 -1.39 -1.96
N SER A 455 -8.33 -2.68 -2.16
CA SER A 455 -9.14 -3.50 -1.25
C SER A 455 -8.58 -3.57 0.19
N ARG A 456 -7.30 -3.27 0.37
CA ARG A 456 -6.59 -3.29 1.67
C ARG A 456 -6.25 -1.93 2.22
N GLY A 457 -6.52 -0.87 1.45
CA GLY A 457 -6.26 0.51 1.82
C GLY A 457 -5.58 1.31 0.72
N GLU A 458 -4.98 2.42 1.09
CA GLU A 458 -4.31 3.30 0.13
C GLU A 458 -3.10 2.61 -0.51
N PHE A 459 -3.19 2.33 -1.80
CA PHE A 459 -2.05 1.94 -2.64
C PHE A 459 -1.54 3.17 -3.39
N GLY A 460 -0.25 3.48 -3.24
CA GLY A 460 0.37 4.66 -3.82
C GLY A 460 1.46 4.34 -4.82
N VAL A 461 1.62 5.20 -5.81
CA VAL A 461 2.71 5.17 -6.80
C VAL A 461 3.41 6.52 -6.75
N MET A 462 4.73 6.51 -6.59
CA MET A 462 5.59 7.68 -6.62
C MET A 462 6.63 7.49 -7.73
N LEU A 463 6.67 8.44 -8.65
CA LEU A 463 7.49 8.41 -9.87
C LEU A 463 8.37 9.64 -9.92
N GLU A 464 9.68 9.45 -10.05
CA GLU A 464 10.61 10.49 -10.47
C GLU A 464 11.07 10.23 -11.90
N SER A 465 10.98 11.24 -12.75
CA SER A 465 11.39 11.22 -14.15
C SER A 465 12.47 12.28 -14.43
N HIS A 466 13.46 11.91 -15.25
CA HIS A 466 14.49 12.81 -15.78
C HIS A 466 14.33 13.07 -17.30
N GLY A 467 13.10 12.95 -17.82
CA GLY A 467 12.80 13.21 -19.24
C GLY A 467 12.99 12.01 -20.17
N ASP A 468 13.30 10.84 -19.63
CA ASP A 468 13.59 9.62 -20.40
C ASP A 468 12.35 8.75 -20.64
N LYS A 469 12.54 7.64 -21.38
CA LYS A 469 11.53 6.61 -21.67
C LYS A 469 11.35 5.61 -20.54
N THR A 470 12.21 5.64 -19.53
CA THR A 470 12.22 4.79 -18.34
C THR A 470 12.13 5.65 -17.10
N PRO A 471 11.53 5.20 -16.00
CA PRO A 471 11.53 5.95 -14.77
C PRO A 471 12.94 6.06 -14.17
N TYR A 472 13.30 7.22 -13.63
CA TYR A 472 14.49 7.36 -12.81
C TYR A 472 14.33 6.61 -11.49
N ARG A 473 13.15 6.73 -10.87
CA ARG A 473 12.74 6.01 -9.68
C ARG A 473 11.23 5.74 -9.76
N LEU A 474 10.82 4.52 -9.50
CA LEU A 474 9.42 4.14 -9.36
C LEU A 474 9.27 3.38 -8.04
N HIS A 475 8.51 3.96 -7.13
CA HIS A 475 8.27 3.41 -5.80
C HIS A 475 6.79 3.13 -5.60
N TYR A 476 6.48 2.07 -4.86
CA TYR A 476 5.12 1.68 -4.51
C TYR A 476 4.90 1.77 -3.01
N ARG A 477 3.90 2.55 -2.60
CA ARG A 477 3.39 2.47 -1.24
C ARG A 477 2.57 1.19 -1.11
N SER A 478 3.17 0.19 -0.48
CA SER A 478 2.49 -1.05 -0.13
C SER A 478 1.36 -0.78 0.87
N THR A 479 0.23 -1.45 0.69
CA THR A 479 -0.84 -1.48 1.71
C THR A 479 -0.47 -2.42 2.85
N GLY A 480 0.26 -3.51 2.55
CA GLY A 480 0.56 -4.59 3.48
C GLY A 480 1.65 -4.26 4.50
N LEU A 481 2.67 -3.47 4.15
CA LEU A 481 3.79 -3.21 5.04
C LEU A 481 3.38 -2.50 6.36
N PRO A 482 2.54 -1.45 6.36
CA PRO A 482 1.99 -0.88 7.58
C PRO A 482 1.13 -1.86 8.39
N LEU A 483 0.36 -2.74 7.71
CA LEU A 483 -0.48 -3.74 8.35
C LEU A 483 0.35 -4.76 9.12
N VAL A 484 1.45 -5.24 8.52
CA VAL A 484 2.37 -6.19 9.17
C VAL A 484 3.16 -5.51 10.30
N HIS A 485 3.59 -4.27 10.11
CA HIS A 485 4.24 -3.50 11.18
C HIS A 485 3.33 -3.32 12.40
N ALA A 486 2.03 -3.13 12.18
CA ALA A 486 1.06 -3.00 13.26
C ALA A 486 0.84 -4.29 14.08
N LEU A 487 1.29 -5.47 13.61
CA LEU A 487 1.09 -6.75 14.31
C LEU A 487 1.65 -6.74 15.73
N ASP A 488 2.79 -6.10 15.95
CA ASP A 488 3.36 -5.98 17.31
C ASP A 488 2.40 -5.24 18.25
N THR A 489 1.75 -4.18 17.77
CA THR A 489 0.78 -3.40 18.55
C THR A 489 -0.51 -4.17 18.80
N VAL A 490 -1.11 -4.74 17.73
CA VAL A 490 -2.45 -5.37 17.84
C VAL A 490 -2.41 -6.76 18.46
N CYS A 491 -1.29 -7.48 18.41
CA CYS A 491 -1.16 -8.80 19.03
C CYS A 491 -0.74 -8.74 20.50
N LYS A 492 -0.14 -7.64 20.95
CA LYS A 492 0.33 -7.49 22.32
C LYS A 492 -0.80 -7.73 23.33
N ASP A 493 -0.48 -8.46 24.40
CA ASP A 493 -1.39 -8.83 25.49
C ASP A 493 -2.58 -9.74 25.07
N ASN A 494 -2.64 -10.18 23.81
CA ASN A 494 -3.55 -11.23 23.34
C ASN A 494 -2.90 -12.62 23.48
N LYS A 495 -3.70 -13.67 23.35
CA LYS A 495 -3.19 -15.06 23.41
C LYS A 495 -2.58 -15.47 22.07
N ILE A 496 -1.62 -16.39 22.11
CA ILE A 496 -1.04 -16.97 20.89
C ILE A 496 -2.11 -17.56 19.94
N ALA A 497 -3.17 -18.12 20.51
CA ALA A 497 -4.30 -18.65 19.73
C ALA A 497 -5.07 -17.56 18.95
N ASP A 498 -4.98 -16.28 19.35
CA ASP A 498 -5.66 -15.17 18.69
C ASP A 498 -4.84 -14.60 17.52
N LEU A 499 -3.54 -14.94 17.44
CA LEU A 499 -2.64 -14.44 16.39
C LEU A 499 -3.18 -14.68 14.97
N ILE A 500 -3.74 -15.86 14.72
CA ILE A 500 -4.33 -16.24 13.42
C ILE A 500 -5.55 -15.36 13.12
N ALA A 501 -6.45 -15.19 14.10
CA ALA A 501 -7.65 -14.36 13.93
C ALA A 501 -7.28 -12.88 13.72
N ILE A 502 -6.30 -12.36 14.48
CA ILE A 502 -5.80 -10.98 14.33
C ILE A 502 -5.16 -10.81 12.96
N GLY A 503 -4.20 -11.67 12.60
CA GLY A 503 -3.50 -11.61 11.30
C GLY A 503 -4.45 -11.73 10.12
N GLY A 504 -5.41 -12.68 10.17
CA GLY A 504 -6.44 -12.85 9.16
C GLY A 504 -7.30 -11.59 8.97
N THR A 505 -7.67 -10.89 10.07
CA THR A 505 -8.46 -9.67 9.99
C THR A 505 -7.66 -8.42 9.58
N MET A 506 -6.33 -8.43 9.73
CA MET A 506 -5.47 -7.37 9.15
C MET A 506 -5.44 -7.46 7.62
N ASP A 507 -5.58 -8.66 7.04
CA ASP A 507 -5.74 -8.88 5.59
C ASP A 507 -4.56 -8.36 4.75
N TYR A 508 -3.34 -8.73 5.10
CA TYR A 508 -2.15 -8.37 4.34
C TYR A 508 -1.79 -9.43 3.29
N VAL A 509 -1.16 -8.99 2.20
CA VAL A 509 -0.67 -9.85 1.10
C VAL A 509 0.84 -9.75 1.02
N ILE A 510 1.54 -10.89 1.17
CA ILE A 510 3.01 -10.92 1.28
C ILE A 510 3.72 -10.34 0.05
N PRO A 511 3.32 -10.65 -1.22
CA PRO A 511 3.99 -10.06 -2.39
C PRO A 511 3.87 -8.52 -2.49
N ASP A 512 2.85 -7.91 -1.86
CA ASP A 512 2.74 -6.45 -1.76
C ASP A 512 3.71 -5.88 -0.72
N ILE A 513 3.97 -6.62 0.35
CA ILE A 513 4.92 -6.22 1.40
C ILE A 513 6.33 -6.22 0.84
N ASP A 514 6.74 -7.34 0.25
CA ASP A 514 8.13 -7.61 -0.16
C ASP A 514 8.52 -6.97 -1.50
N ARG A 515 7.60 -6.64 -2.39
CA ARG A 515 7.73 -5.96 -3.72
C ARG A 515 8.80 -6.47 -4.66
#